data_beace7da7e37e90a330008ad779b787b
#
_entry.id   beace7da7e37e90a330008ad779b787b
#
_cell.length_a   1.000
_cell.length_b   1.000
_cell.length_c   1.000
_cell.angle_alpha   90.00
_cell.angle_beta   90.00
_cell.angle_gamma   90.00
#
_symmetry.space_group_name_H-M   'P 1'
#
loop_
_entity.id
_entity.type
_entity.pdbx_description
1 polymer ?
#
loop_
_entity_poly.entity_id
_entity_poly.type
_entity_poly.pdbx_seq_one_letter_code
_entity_poly.pdbx_strand_id
1 'polypeptide(L)'
;MPAVTQLTPNFLGGVSQQNDDKKLNGQLTECINGYPDPTFGLLKRSGLRFTNVLKKPDGSFFSKTELENAAWFFIERDISGSYIGAIKDDNIYVWVAASGEWCTVINNGTSYLTGTSQADYHFRSVQDTTVVTNRSVVTAMQPAGTYTENTVATVVLSVLTADFNYSITIQGIEFSVTPQSATTFDEMLVFDSGNININHNLIDALRAGLLAQQSASNPDFDGIWYLESYTNSIVIKRTTGANAVILDNSTPTGTPIPFTITAKGGVSNDSLYAFQDSVEDVTRLPTESFQGHRVKVLNSTVAEDDFHLKFEAYDNDRGRGVWEEGRARDASPGLDSTTMPYQLLRTGITSFEFKPINWTERLTGDEVTSIVPAFVGYTINSTFFYSNRFGILSEDNIIMSRANDP
;
A
#
# COMPACT_ATOMS: atom_id res chain seq x y z
N MET A 1 69.54 -46.07 20.08
CA MET A 1 68.91 -44.92 19.46
C MET A 1 68.25 -44.14 20.56
N PRO A 2 68.44 -42.84 20.67
CA PRO A 2 67.69 -42.05 21.64
C PRO A 2 66.17 -42.11 21.32
N ALA A 3 65.34 -42.24 22.33
CA ALA A 3 63.91 -42.22 22.18
C ALA A 3 63.49 -40.78 21.72
N VAL A 4 62.82 -40.75 20.61
CA VAL A 4 62.17 -39.44 20.15
C VAL A 4 60.86 -39.32 20.84
N THR A 5 60.72 -38.32 21.73
CA THR A 5 59.47 -38.01 22.42
C THR A 5 58.78 -36.92 21.63
N GLN A 6 57.63 -37.23 21.06
CA GLN A 6 56.76 -36.22 20.42
C GLN A 6 55.66 -35.82 21.40
N LEU A 7 55.60 -34.57 21.77
CA LEU A 7 54.55 -34.01 22.62
C LEU A 7 53.35 -33.63 21.73
N THR A 8 52.22 -34.26 21.96
CA THR A 8 50.97 -33.89 21.28
C THR A 8 50.31 -32.78 22.06
N PRO A 9 50.08 -31.62 21.46
CA PRO A 9 49.39 -30.51 22.11
C PRO A 9 47.91 -30.82 22.39
N ASN A 10 47.29 -30.08 23.27
CA ASN A 10 45.89 -30.30 23.67
C ASN A 10 44.85 -29.78 22.64
N PHE A 11 45.30 -29.19 21.53
CA PHE A 11 44.46 -28.67 20.42
C PHE A 11 43.35 -27.66 20.83
N LEU A 12 43.59 -26.90 21.89
CA LEU A 12 42.68 -25.88 22.36
C LEU A 12 42.72 -24.57 21.54
N GLY A 13 43.71 -24.41 20.66
CA GLY A 13 43.89 -23.21 19.85
C GLY A 13 42.87 -23.06 18.73
N GLY A 14 41.94 -24.02 18.56
CA GLY A 14 40.90 -23.97 17.51
C GLY A 14 41.45 -24.21 16.11
N VAL A 15 40.62 -23.93 15.08
CA VAL A 15 41.01 -24.05 13.66
C VAL A 15 41.57 -22.72 13.18
N SER A 16 42.79 -22.75 12.58
CA SER A 16 43.45 -21.60 12.01
C SER A 16 43.53 -21.69 10.49
N GLN A 17 43.24 -20.61 9.81
CA GLN A 17 43.37 -20.45 8.36
C GLN A 17 44.78 -20.04 7.92
N GLN A 18 45.73 -19.90 8.87
CA GLN A 18 47.11 -19.60 8.56
C GLN A 18 47.82 -20.78 7.89
N ASN A 19 48.87 -20.48 7.15
CA ASN A 19 49.76 -21.53 6.64
C ASN A 19 50.33 -22.38 7.79
N ASP A 20 50.59 -23.65 7.56
CA ASP A 20 50.98 -24.58 8.59
C ASP A 20 52.29 -24.20 9.31
N ASP A 21 53.19 -23.51 8.62
CA ASP A 21 54.46 -22.97 9.18
C ASP A 21 54.22 -21.81 10.17
N LYS A 22 53.09 -21.17 10.12
CA LYS A 22 52.70 -20.03 10.98
C LYS A 22 51.70 -20.36 12.08
N LYS A 23 51.17 -21.58 12.06
CA LYS A 23 50.23 -22.03 13.10
C LYS A 23 50.94 -22.16 14.46
N LEU A 24 50.24 -21.69 15.47
CA LEU A 24 50.70 -21.89 16.84
C LEU A 24 50.52 -23.35 17.27
N ASN A 25 51.36 -23.80 18.18
CA ASN A 25 51.24 -25.15 18.74
C ASN A 25 49.88 -25.30 19.43
N GLY A 26 49.12 -26.30 19.04
CA GLY A 26 47.75 -26.54 19.52
C GLY A 26 46.64 -25.99 18.64
N GLN A 27 46.94 -25.35 17.51
CA GLN A 27 45.99 -25.04 16.46
C GLN A 27 45.81 -26.20 15.48
N LEU A 28 44.60 -26.33 14.96
CA LEU A 28 44.18 -27.32 13.98
C LEU A 28 44.08 -26.71 12.58
N THR A 29 44.32 -27.50 11.57
CA THR A 29 44.02 -27.18 10.17
C THR A 29 42.51 -27.34 9.88
N GLU A 30 41.94 -28.40 10.42
CA GLU A 30 40.54 -28.78 10.27
C GLU A 30 40.07 -29.50 11.52
N CYS A 31 38.79 -29.33 11.88
CA CYS A 31 38.16 -30.05 12.98
C CYS A 31 36.77 -30.52 12.59
N ILE A 32 36.64 -31.81 12.31
CA ILE A 32 35.35 -32.42 11.95
C ILE A 32 34.87 -33.28 13.15
N ASN A 33 33.63 -33.00 13.60
CA ASN A 33 32.98 -33.69 14.72
C ASN A 33 33.76 -33.66 16.05
N GLY A 34 34.62 -32.67 16.21
CA GLY A 34 35.31 -32.35 17.47
C GLY A 34 35.01 -30.96 17.96
N TYR A 35 35.22 -30.69 19.24
CA TYR A 35 35.26 -29.34 19.78
C TYR A 35 36.32 -29.23 20.87
N PRO A 36 37.02 -28.11 21.00
CA PRO A 36 38.00 -27.90 22.04
C PRO A 36 37.29 -27.58 23.38
N ASP A 37 37.65 -28.32 24.42
CA ASP A 37 37.18 -28.11 25.80
C ASP A 37 38.35 -27.66 26.68
N PRO A 38 38.21 -26.58 27.46
CA PRO A 38 39.28 -26.05 28.28
C PRO A 38 39.83 -27.04 29.32
N THR A 39 39.00 -27.98 29.79
CA THR A 39 39.35 -28.95 30.84
C THR A 39 39.91 -30.23 30.25
N PHE A 40 39.29 -30.75 29.18
CA PHE A 40 39.60 -32.10 28.65
C PHE A 40 40.36 -32.09 27.32
N GLY A 41 40.61 -30.93 26.75
CA GLY A 41 41.25 -30.81 25.43
C GLY A 41 40.27 -31.00 24.27
N LEU A 42 40.72 -31.62 23.17
CA LEU A 42 39.86 -31.88 22.02
C LEU A 42 38.95 -33.08 22.28
N LEU A 43 37.65 -32.80 22.40
CA LEU A 43 36.60 -33.79 22.61
C LEU A 43 35.87 -34.14 21.33
N LYS A 44 35.36 -35.36 21.26
CA LYS A 44 34.40 -35.74 20.24
C LYS A 44 33.09 -35.02 20.49
N ARG A 45 32.50 -34.41 19.44
CA ARG A 45 31.16 -33.84 19.49
C ARG A 45 30.14 -34.88 19.98
N SER A 46 29.29 -34.49 20.89
CA SER A 46 28.18 -35.29 21.38
C SER A 46 27.29 -35.76 20.23
N GLY A 47 26.78 -36.97 20.29
CA GLY A 47 25.78 -37.46 19.35
C GLY A 47 24.48 -36.68 19.43
N LEU A 48 23.64 -36.84 18.40
CA LEU A 48 22.29 -36.28 18.41
C LEU A 48 21.47 -36.94 19.54
N ARG A 49 20.72 -36.11 20.27
CA ARG A 49 19.75 -36.58 21.26
C ARG A 49 18.35 -36.49 20.64
N PHE A 50 17.60 -37.58 20.69
CA PHE A 50 16.18 -37.55 20.36
C PHE A 50 15.45 -36.64 21.34
N THR A 51 14.64 -35.69 20.84
CA THR A 51 13.87 -34.75 21.66
C THR A 51 12.41 -35.14 21.66
N ASN A 52 11.74 -35.11 20.50
CA ASN A 52 10.33 -35.40 20.40
C ASN A 52 9.92 -35.80 18.96
N VAL A 53 8.69 -36.29 18.82
CA VAL A 53 8.04 -36.59 17.53
C VAL A 53 7.02 -35.48 17.24
N LEU A 54 6.96 -35.07 15.99
CA LEU A 54 6.01 -34.06 15.56
C LEU A 54 4.62 -34.67 15.42
N LYS A 55 3.64 -34.09 16.10
CA LYS A 55 2.25 -34.54 16.15
C LYS A 55 1.39 -33.83 15.11
N LYS A 56 0.39 -34.52 14.59
CA LYS A 56 -0.72 -33.95 13.80
C LYS A 56 -1.82 -33.40 14.71
N PRO A 57 -2.80 -32.65 14.17
CA PRO A 57 -3.94 -32.15 14.94
C PRO A 57 -4.74 -33.25 15.65
N ASP A 58 -4.81 -34.45 15.07
CA ASP A 58 -5.49 -35.62 15.61
C ASP A 58 -4.66 -36.41 16.65
N GLY A 59 -3.45 -35.93 16.96
CA GLY A 59 -2.51 -36.58 17.88
C GLY A 59 -1.68 -37.70 17.27
N SER A 60 -1.93 -38.10 16.03
CA SER A 60 -1.09 -39.02 15.29
C SER A 60 0.28 -38.39 14.90
N PHE A 61 1.20 -39.16 14.35
CA PHE A 61 2.52 -38.66 13.99
C PHE A 61 2.68 -38.49 12.48
N PHE A 62 3.46 -37.49 12.09
CA PHE A 62 3.86 -37.34 10.69
C PHE A 62 4.80 -38.49 10.28
N SER A 63 4.58 -39.07 9.13
CA SER A 63 5.49 -39.97 8.49
C SER A 63 6.67 -39.23 7.83
N LYS A 64 7.75 -39.91 7.53
CA LYS A 64 8.89 -39.34 6.81
C LYS A 64 8.49 -38.79 5.44
N THR A 65 7.64 -39.49 4.72
CA THR A 65 7.20 -39.14 3.37
C THR A 65 6.31 -37.87 3.34
N GLU A 66 5.50 -37.62 4.37
CA GLU A 66 4.66 -36.46 4.47
C GLU A 66 5.44 -35.14 4.62
N LEU A 67 6.60 -35.18 5.25
CA LEU A 67 7.47 -34.02 5.45
C LEU A 67 8.77 -34.10 4.62
N GLU A 68 8.87 -35.04 3.70
CA GLU A 68 10.00 -35.12 2.79
C GLU A 68 10.07 -33.90 1.89
N ASN A 69 11.28 -33.31 1.78
CA ASN A 69 11.54 -32.05 1.05
C ASN A 69 10.77 -30.79 1.57
N ALA A 70 10.24 -30.86 2.79
CA ALA A 70 9.69 -29.66 3.41
C ALA A 70 10.75 -28.58 3.64
N ALA A 71 10.38 -27.33 3.52
CA ALA A 71 11.24 -26.22 3.90
C ALA A 71 11.12 -25.95 5.41
N TRP A 72 12.18 -26.23 6.13
CA TRP A 72 12.20 -26.16 7.59
C TRP A 72 12.69 -24.81 8.09
N PHE A 73 12.09 -24.33 9.20
CA PHE A 73 12.56 -23.16 9.90
C PHE A 73 12.41 -23.31 11.42
N PHE A 74 13.12 -22.47 12.14
CA PHE A 74 13.11 -22.45 13.60
C PHE A 74 12.79 -21.06 14.09
N ILE A 75 11.88 -20.96 15.05
CA ILE A 75 11.50 -19.72 15.72
C ILE A 75 12.03 -19.79 17.15
N GLU A 76 12.99 -18.93 17.48
CA GLU A 76 13.50 -18.77 18.83
C GLU A 76 13.07 -17.40 19.35
N ARG A 77 12.13 -17.41 20.29
CA ARG A 77 11.62 -16.20 20.91
C ARG A 77 12.27 -15.93 22.27
N ASP A 78 12.18 -16.92 23.14
CA ASP A 78 12.74 -16.93 24.50
C ASP A 78 12.89 -18.38 24.99
N ILE A 79 13.32 -18.54 26.25
CA ILE A 79 13.54 -19.86 26.87
C ILE A 79 12.28 -20.75 26.86
N SER A 80 11.09 -20.13 26.83
CA SER A 80 9.79 -20.82 26.89
C SER A 80 9.05 -20.92 25.56
N GLY A 81 9.54 -20.26 24.50
CA GLY A 81 8.82 -20.07 23.23
C GLY A 81 9.63 -20.43 21.98
N SER A 82 10.19 -21.63 21.91
CA SER A 82 10.82 -22.12 20.69
C SER A 82 9.87 -22.98 19.90
N TYR A 83 9.82 -22.76 18.58
CA TYR A 83 8.97 -23.52 17.66
C TYR A 83 9.76 -24.02 16.46
N ILE A 84 9.31 -25.14 15.92
CA ILE A 84 9.80 -25.69 14.65
C ILE A 84 8.68 -25.49 13.63
N GLY A 85 9.02 -24.96 12.47
CA GLY A 85 8.07 -24.81 11.37
C GLY A 85 8.51 -25.56 10.14
N ALA A 86 7.56 -25.91 9.28
CA ALA A 86 7.79 -26.51 7.98
C ALA A 86 6.79 -25.95 6.95
N ILE A 87 7.25 -25.75 5.73
CA ILE A 87 6.39 -25.47 4.57
C ILE A 87 6.41 -26.67 3.65
N LYS A 88 5.24 -27.17 3.29
CA LYS A 88 5.07 -28.31 2.41
C LYS A 88 3.70 -28.26 1.73
N ASP A 89 3.66 -28.49 0.42
CA ASP A 89 2.43 -28.59 -0.39
C ASP A 89 1.46 -27.41 -0.12
N ASP A 90 1.95 -26.17 -0.28
CA ASP A 90 1.26 -24.91 -0.08
C ASP A 90 0.72 -24.67 1.34
N ASN A 91 1.17 -25.47 2.31
CA ASN A 91 0.82 -25.34 3.71
C ASN A 91 2.01 -25.00 4.59
N ILE A 92 1.73 -24.30 5.67
CA ILE A 92 2.69 -23.98 6.72
C ILE A 92 2.29 -24.70 8.01
N TYR A 93 3.22 -25.40 8.59
CA TYR A 93 3.07 -26.20 9.79
C TYR A 93 3.95 -25.66 10.90
N VAL A 94 3.44 -25.63 12.13
CA VAL A 94 4.22 -25.16 13.30
C VAL A 94 4.00 -26.11 14.47
N TRP A 95 5.07 -26.40 15.21
CA TRP A 95 5.06 -27.23 16.42
C TRP A 95 5.85 -26.55 17.54
N VAL A 96 5.42 -26.78 18.77
CA VAL A 96 6.20 -26.40 19.96
C VAL A 96 7.46 -27.28 20.00
N ALA A 97 8.66 -26.70 19.96
CA ALA A 97 9.92 -27.43 19.85
C ALA A 97 10.15 -28.37 21.05
N ALA A 98 9.75 -27.96 22.25
CA ALA A 98 9.95 -28.73 23.48
C ALA A 98 9.08 -30.00 23.59
N SER A 99 7.85 -29.99 23.07
CA SER A 99 6.84 -31.04 23.21
C SER A 99 6.46 -31.74 21.93
N GLY A 100 6.81 -31.18 20.76
CA GLY A 100 6.36 -31.66 19.45
C GLY A 100 4.85 -31.48 19.21
N GLU A 101 4.17 -30.71 20.06
CA GLU A 101 2.74 -30.45 19.93
C GLU A 101 2.44 -29.54 18.75
N TRP A 102 1.33 -29.84 18.08
CA TRP A 102 0.80 -29.08 16.98
C TRP A 102 0.36 -27.68 17.40
N CYS A 103 0.71 -26.68 16.60
CA CYS A 103 0.15 -25.33 16.69
C CYS A 103 -0.85 -25.11 15.56
N THR A 104 -1.99 -24.48 15.86
CA THR A 104 -2.97 -24.12 14.86
C THR A 104 -2.46 -22.93 14.06
N VAL A 105 -2.48 -23.03 12.73
CA VAL A 105 -2.10 -21.95 11.82
C VAL A 105 -3.29 -21.57 10.97
N ILE A 106 -3.76 -20.32 11.07
CA ILE A 106 -4.72 -19.74 10.13
C ILE A 106 -3.91 -19.33 8.90
N ASN A 107 -4.09 -20.04 7.79
CA ASN A 107 -3.31 -19.80 6.57
C ASN A 107 -4.10 -18.98 5.56
N ASN A 108 -3.82 -17.68 5.49
CA ASN A 108 -4.40 -16.73 4.54
C ASN A 108 -3.43 -16.43 3.37
N GLY A 109 -2.47 -17.29 3.10
CA GLY A 109 -1.42 -17.05 2.12
C GLY A 109 -0.96 -18.29 1.33
N THR A 110 -1.84 -19.25 1.09
CA THR A 110 -1.51 -20.49 0.35
C THR A 110 -0.88 -20.23 -1.01
N SER A 111 -1.37 -19.23 -1.74
CA SER A 111 -0.86 -18.84 -3.06
C SER A 111 0.59 -18.35 -3.06
N TYR A 112 1.11 -17.92 -1.91
CA TYR A 112 2.49 -17.48 -1.76
C TYR A 112 3.45 -18.65 -1.45
N LEU A 113 2.94 -19.80 -0.99
CA LEU A 113 3.72 -20.96 -0.54
C LEU A 113 4.03 -21.95 -1.67
N THR A 114 4.33 -21.47 -2.86
CA THR A 114 4.53 -22.27 -4.09
C THR A 114 5.91 -22.92 -4.23
N GLY A 115 6.85 -22.61 -3.34
CA GLY A 115 8.19 -23.18 -3.37
C GLY A 115 8.20 -24.67 -2.96
N THR A 116 9.05 -25.46 -3.58
CA THR A 116 9.10 -26.92 -3.42
C THR A 116 10.28 -27.43 -2.58
N SER A 117 11.18 -26.53 -2.20
CA SER A 117 12.43 -26.89 -1.52
C SER A 117 12.82 -25.87 -0.45
N GLN A 118 13.75 -26.30 0.44
CA GLN A 118 14.36 -25.42 1.44
C GLN A 118 15.02 -24.18 0.82
N ALA A 119 15.56 -24.29 -0.38
CA ALA A 119 16.28 -23.21 -1.05
C ALA A 119 15.33 -22.08 -1.52
N ASP A 120 14.06 -22.40 -1.73
CA ASP A 120 13.06 -21.46 -2.23
C ASP A 120 12.59 -20.47 -1.15
N TYR A 121 12.91 -20.73 0.10
CA TYR A 121 12.44 -19.89 1.20
C TYR A 121 13.57 -19.28 2.02
N HIS A 122 13.32 -18.10 2.53
CA HIS A 122 14.11 -17.47 3.58
C HIS A 122 13.20 -17.06 4.74
N PHE A 123 13.66 -17.30 5.96
CA PHE A 123 12.90 -17.03 7.18
C PHE A 123 13.66 -16.05 8.07
N ARG A 124 12.97 -15.07 8.60
CA ARG A 124 13.53 -14.13 9.56
C ARG A 124 12.57 -13.86 10.69
N SER A 125 12.88 -14.34 11.88
CA SER A 125 12.04 -14.15 13.07
C SER A 125 12.51 -12.93 13.88
N VAL A 126 11.55 -12.12 14.30
CA VAL A 126 11.74 -11.02 15.24
C VAL A 126 10.55 -11.00 16.18
N GLN A 127 10.80 -11.25 17.46
CA GLN A 127 9.75 -11.35 18.50
C GLN A 127 8.66 -12.37 18.09
N ASP A 128 7.41 -11.94 17.99
CA ASP A 128 6.26 -12.79 17.66
C ASP A 128 6.00 -12.93 16.15
N THR A 129 6.80 -12.27 15.32
CA THR A 129 6.63 -12.27 13.86
C THR A 129 7.80 -13.00 13.18
N THR A 130 7.48 -13.92 12.28
CA THR A 130 8.45 -14.53 11.37
C THR A 130 8.10 -14.11 9.95
N VAL A 131 9.00 -13.35 9.32
CA VAL A 131 8.90 -13.02 7.90
C VAL A 131 9.28 -14.21 7.08
N VAL A 132 8.42 -14.59 6.15
CA VAL A 132 8.61 -15.68 5.19
C VAL A 132 8.78 -15.06 3.80
N THR A 133 9.93 -15.27 3.21
CA THR A 133 10.25 -14.79 1.87
C THR A 133 10.30 -15.97 0.92
N ASN A 134 9.50 -15.97 -0.12
CA ASN A 134 9.58 -16.94 -1.21
C ASN A 134 10.49 -16.37 -2.31
N ARG A 135 11.63 -17.00 -2.52
CA ARG A 135 12.67 -16.60 -3.47
C ARG A 135 12.32 -16.85 -4.94
N SER A 136 11.26 -17.58 -5.20
CA SER A 136 10.78 -17.85 -6.57
C SER A 136 9.71 -16.86 -7.04
N VAL A 137 9.17 -16.03 -6.15
CA VAL A 137 8.15 -15.04 -6.49
C VAL A 137 8.82 -13.74 -6.95
N VAL A 138 8.47 -13.30 -8.14
CA VAL A 138 8.89 -12.00 -8.67
C VAL A 138 7.99 -10.92 -8.09
N THR A 139 8.58 -9.91 -7.50
CA THR A 139 7.85 -8.80 -6.89
C THR A 139 7.22 -7.89 -7.94
N ALA A 140 6.06 -7.35 -7.65
CA ALA A 140 5.32 -6.48 -8.54
C ALA A 140 4.75 -5.26 -7.81
N MET A 141 4.43 -4.24 -8.59
CA MET A 141 3.55 -3.16 -8.13
C MET A 141 2.10 -3.56 -8.35
N GLN A 142 1.21 -3.03 -7.54
CA GLN A 142 -0.22 -3.07 -7.85
C GLN A 142 -0.46 -2.40 -9.21
N PRO A 143 -1.43 -2.87 -10.00
CA PRO A 143 -1.72 -2.23 -11.27
C PRO A 143 -2.07 -0.76 -11.07
N ALA A 144 -1.54 0.07 -11.93
CA ALA A 144 -1.92 1.47 -12.01
C ALA A 144 -3.43 1.58 -12.25
N GLY A 145 -4.08 2.56 -11.63
CA GLY A 145 -5.50 2.81 -11.86
C GLY A 145 -5.74 3.27 -13.30
N THR A 146 -6.80 2.80 -13.93
CA THR A 146 -7.30 3.41 -15.16
C THR A 146 -7.99 4.71 -14.80
N TYR A 147 -7.43 5.82 -15.25
CA TYR A 147 -8.04 7.13 -15.08
C TYR A 147 -8.44 7.69 -16.45
N THR A 148 -9.66 8.20 -16.54
CA THR A 148 -10.14 8.90 -17.74
C THR A 148 -10.21 10.39 -17.41
N GLU A 149 -9.46 11.20 -18.15
CA GLU A 149 -9.41 12.65 -17.96
C GLU A 149 -10.78 13.31 -18.22
N ASN A 150 -10.98 14.48 -17.61
CA ASN A 150 -12.15 15.33 -17.81
C ASN A 150 -13.51 14.66 -17.46
N THR A 151 -13.52 13.72 -16.55
CA THR A 151 -14.75 13.03 -16.10
C THR A 151 -15.33 13.58 -14.82
N VAL A 152 -14.59 14.43 -14.12
CA VAL A 152 -14.97 15.15 -12.90
C VAL A 152 -14.65 16.62 -13.08
N ALA A 153 -15.59 17.48 -12.72
CA ALA A 153 -15.38 18.91 -12.71
C ALA A 153 -15.80 19.52 -11.37
N THR A 154 -15.07 20.51 -10.92
CA THR A 154 -15.42 21.31 -9.75
C THR A 154 -15.62 22.74 -10.17
N VAL A 155 -16.78 23.28 -9.87
CA VAL A 155 -17.13 24.70 -10.04
C VAL A 155 -17.05 25.37 -8.68
N VAL A 156 -16.30 26.44 -8.57
CA VAL A 156 -16.08 27.16 -7.30
C VAL A 156 -16.54 28.60 -7.42
N LEU A 157 -17.29 29.03 -6.43
CA LEU A 157 -17.70 30.42 -6.24
C LEU A 157 -16.79 31.10 -5.21
N SER A 158 -16.01 32.08 -5.65
CA SER A 158 -15.12 32.85 -4.76
C SER A 158 -15.83 34.04 -4.14
N VAL A 159 -16.62 34.78 -4.92
CA VAL A 159 -17.36 35.99 -4.47
C VAL A 159 -18.72 36.01 -5.13
N LEU A 160 -19.75 36.24 -4.32
CA LEU A 160 -21.12 36.50 -4.81
C LEU A 160 -21.40 38.00 -4.90
N THR A 161 -21.80 38.44 -6.09
CA THR A 161 -22.25 39.83 -6.34
C THR A 161 -23.64 39.79 -6.98
N ALA A 162 -24.60 40.48 -6.39
CA ALA A 162 -25.94 40.57 -6.93
C ALA A 162 -25.95 41.28 -8.29
N ASP A 163 -26.99 41.04 -9.09
CA ASP A 163 -27.25 41.65 -10.41
C ASP A 163 -26.19 41.28 -11.49
N PHE A 164 -25.26 40.37 -11.21
CA PHE A 164 -24.35 39.82 -12.19
C PHE A 164 -24.77 38.42 -12.62
N ASN A 165 -24.54 38.08 -13.88
CA ASN A 165 -24.79 36.73 -14.39
C ASN A 165 -23.68 35.76 -13.96
N TYR A 166 -24.09 34.61 -13.49
CA TYR A 166 -23.20 33.45 -13.18
C TYR A 166 -23.61 32.32 -14.09
N SER A 167 -22.67 31.75 -14.83
CA SER A 167 -22.98 30.70 -15.77
C SER A 167 -21.96 29.58 -15.78
N ILE A 168 -22.46 28.39 -16.02
CA ILE A 168 -21.69 27.16 -16.27
C ILE A 168 -22.00 26.74 -17.70
N THR A 169 -20.97 26.53 -18.51
CA THR A 169 -21.15 26.06 -19.88
C THR A 169 -20.61 24.62 -19.93
N ILE A 170 -21.48 23.65 -20.29
CA ILE A 170 -21.15 22.26 -20.46
C ILE A 170 -21.40 21.88 -21.93
N GLN A 171 -20.42 21.26 -22.59
CA GLN A 171 -20.52 20.84 -24.00
C GLN A 171 -21.02 21.97 -24.89
N GLY A 172 -20.59 23.21 -24.62
CA GLY A 172 -20.97 24.41 -25.38
C GLY A 172 -22.36 24.99 -25.06
N ILE A 173 -23.13 24.41 -24.16
CA ILE A 173 -24.43 24.91 -23.74
C ILE A 173 -24.32 25.61 -22.38
N GLU A 174 -24.84 26.84 -22.29
CA GLU A 174 -24.77 27.67 -21.11
C GLU A 174 -26.00 27.48 -20.20
N PHE A 175 -25.75 27.25 -18.93
CA PHE A 175 -26.72 27.20 -17.84
C PHE A 175 -26.42 28.38 -16.92
N SER A 176 -27.33 29.30 -16.75
CA SER A 176 -27.04 30.54 -16.03
C SER A 176 -28.12 30.99 -15.07
N VAL A 177 -27.71 31.78 -14.08
CA VAL A 177 -28.56 32.43 -13.12
C VAL A 177 -28.02 33.82 -12.80
N THR A 178 -28.93 34.77 -12.59
CA THR A 178 -28.59 36.13 -12.11
C THR A 178 -29.26 36.33 -10.75
N PRO A 179 -28.47 36.33 -9.65
CA PRO A 179 -29.00 36.60 -8.32
C PRO A 179 -29.54 38.00 -8.27
N GLN A 180 -30.74 38.18 -7.71
CA GLN A 180 -31.35 39.49 -7.55
C GLN A 180 -30.69 40.25 -6.41
N SER A 181 -30.68 41.60 -6.54
CA SER A 181 -30.23 42.48 -5.48
C SER A 181 -31.14 42.37 -4.28
N ALA A 182 -30.56 42.06 -3.11
CA ALA A 182 -31.29 42.07 -1.86
C ALA A 182 -31.49 43.51 -1.39
N THR A 183 -32.71 43.85 -0.94
CA THR A 183 -33.03 45.19 -0.45
C THR A 183 -32.71 45.36 1.04
N THR A 184 -32.53 44.30 1.77
CA THR A 184 -32.17 44.29 3.18
C THR A 184 -31.03 43.34 3.48
N PHE A 185 -30.26 43.61 4.58
CA PHE A 185 -29.18 42.73 5.04
C PHE A 185 -29.69 41.36 5.43
N ASP A 186 -30.90 41.27 5.98
CA ASP A 186 -31.53 40.01 6.35
C ASP A 186 -31.88 39.15 5.13
N GLU A 187 -32.26 39.77 4.01
CA GLU A 187 -32.49 39.08 2.74
C GLU A 187 -31.18 38.53 2.14
N MET A 188 -30.06 39.21 2.35
CA MET A 188 -28.74 38.70 1.96
C MET A 188 -28.26 37.53 2.81
N LEU A 189 -28.66 37.48 4.08
CA LEU A 189 -28.27 36.41 5.00
C LEU A 189 -29.13 35.15 4.91
N VAL A 190 -30.29 35.22 4.27
CA VAL A 190 -31.19 34.06 4.12
C VAL A 190 -30.70 33.16 2.96
N PHE A 191 -29.50 32.64 3.12
CA PHE A 191 -28.95 31.60 2.24
C PHE A 191 -29.72 30.28 2.30
N ASP A 192 -30.52 30.07 3.33
CA ASP A 192 -31.19 28.80 3.63
C ASP A 192 -32.64 28.72 3.17
N SER A 193 -33.24 29.80 2.69
CA SER A 193 -34.65 29.86 2.25
C SER A 193 -34.87 29.89 0.73
N GLY A 194 -33.90 29.48 -0.06
CA GLY A 194 -34.09 29.16 -1.48
C GLY A 194 -34.02 30.35 -2.45
N ASN A 195 -33.84 31.58 -1.99
CA ASN A 195 -33.89 32.73 -2.89
C ASN A 195 -32.54 33.37 -3.26
N ILE A 196 -31.45 33.08 -2.55
CA ILE A 196 -30.15 33.74 -2.83
C ILE A 196 -28.95 32.77 -2.75
N ASN A 197 -29.15 31.48 -2.53
CA ASN A 197 -28.07 30.53 -2.62
C ASN A 197 -27.74 30.23 -4.09
N ILE A 198 -26.67 30.86 -4.61
CA ILE A 198 -26.31 30.72 -6.01
C ILE A 198 -25.96 29.28 -6.37
N ASN A 199 -25.35 28.53 -5.46
CA ASN A 199 -25.05 27.14 -5.72
C ASN A 199 -26.32 26.31 -5.92
N HIS A 200 -27.35 26.56 -5.10
CA HIS A 200 -28.64 25.89 -5.21
C HIS A 200 -29.36 26.32 -6.50
N ASN A 201 -29.39 27.60 -6.80
CA ASN A 201 -29.98 28.11 -8.02
C ASN A 201 -29.24 27.63 -9.27
N LEU A 202 -27.91 27.58 -9.25
CA LEU A 202 -27.12 27.02 -10.35
C LEU A 202 -27.34 25.52 -10.52
N ILE A 203 -27.45 24.76 -9.43
CA ILE A 203 -27.77 23.33 -9.48
C ILE A 203 -29.16 23.12 -10.09
N ASP A 204 -30.14 23.87 -9.69
CA ASP A 204 -31.49 23.77 -10.26
C ASP A 204 -31.52 24.13 -11.75
N ALA A 205 -30.79 25.16 -12.16
CA ALA A 205 -30.62 25.54 -13.55
C ALA A 205 -29.89 24.46 -14.37
N LEU A 206 -28.81 23.90 -13.82
CA LEU A 206 -28.07 22.76 -14.41
C LEU A 206 -28.99 21.58 -14.56
N ARG A 207 -29.69 21.19 -13.51
CA ARG A 207 -30.60 20.01 -13.51
C ARG A 207 -31.68 20.17 -14.57
N ALA A 208 -32.35 21.30 -14.60
CA ALA A 208 -33.41 21.58 -15.57
C ALA A 208 -32.88 21.62 -17.01
N GLY A 209 -31.70 22.21 -17.20
CA GLY A 209 -31.06 22.29 -18.50
C GLY A 209 -30.54 20.96 -19.00
N LEU A 210 -29.90 20.17 -18.17
CA LEU A 210 -29.46 18.81 -18.49
C LEU A 210 -30.64 17.93 -18.87
N LEU A 211 -31.74 17.97 -18.11
CA LEU A 211 -32.99 17.26 -18.43
C LEU A 211 -33.58 17.68 -19.78
N ALA A 212 -33.54 18.98 -20.09
CA ALA A 212 -34.02 19.50 -21.38
C ALA A 212 -33.15 18.97 -22.56
N GLN A 213 -31.81 18.93 -22.40
CA GLN A 213 -30.91 18.38 -23.42
C GLN A 213 -31.13 16.86 -23.65
N GLN A 214 -31.42 16.15 -22.59
CA GLN A 214 -31.73 14.73 -22.66
C GLN A 214 -33.08 14.48 -23.36
N SER A 215 -34.10 15.24 -23.00
CA SER A 215 -35.42 15.18 -23.66
C SER A 215 -35.33 15.50 -25.15
N ALA A 216 -34.35 16.31 -25.56
CA ALA A 216 -34.03 16.60 -26.95
C ALA A 216 -33.22 15.47 -27.66
N SER A 217 -32.90 14.38 -26.98
CA SER A 217 -32.03 13.30 -27.48
C SER A 217 -30.67 13.79 -28.00
N ASN A 218 -30.05 14.69 -27.25
CA ASN A 218 -28.74 15.22 -27.58
C ASN A 218 -27.64 14.25 -27.07
N PRO A 219 -26.87 13.58 -27.96
CA PRO A 219 -25.87 12.58 -27.57
C PRO A 219 -24.71 13.17 -26.76
N ASP A 220 -24.44 14.47 -26.84
CA ASP A 220 -23.40 15.13 -26.05
C ASP A 220 -23.74 15.17 -24.57
N PHE A 221 -25.01 14.96 -24.20
CA PHE A 221 -25.52 14.95 -22.83
C PHE A 221 -26.04 13.59 -22.38
N ASP A 222 -25.84 12.53 -23.16
CA ASP A 222 -26.21 11.17 -22.76
C ASP A 222 -25.39 10.73 -21.52
N GLY A 223 -25.98 9.88 -20.68
CA GLY A 223 -25.35 9.33 -19.51
C GLY A 223 -26.00 9.76 -18.19
N ILE A 224 -25.37 9.40 -17.08
CA ILE A 224 -25.84 9.75 -15.74
C ILE A 224 -24.97 10.88 -15.22
N TRP A 225 -25.60 11.94 -14.78
CA TRP A 225 -24.96 13.11 -14.20
C TRP A 225 -25.13 13.12 -12.68
N TYR A 226 -24.03 13.30 -11.98
CA TYR A 226 -23.98 13.38 -10.51
C TYR A 226 -23.63 14.81 -10.14
N LEU A 227 -24.49 15.44 -9.33
CA LEU A 227 -24.30 16.80 -8.84
C LEU A 227 -24.13 16.76 -7.33
N GLU A 228 -22.98 17.20 -6.84
CA GLU A 228 -22.70 17.31 -5.41
C GLU A 228 -22.52 18.78 -5.06
N SER A 229 -23.40 19.31 -4.19
CA SER A 229 -23.37 20.71 -3.75
C SER A 229 -22.68 20.82 -2.39
N TYR A 230 -21.78 21.79 -2.31
CA TYR A 230 -21.08 22.20 -1.10
C TYR A 230 -21.34 23.69 -0.83
N THR A 231 -20.79 24.25 0.26
CA THR A 231 -21.05 25.65 0.67
C THR A 231 -20.75 26.66 -0.46
N ASN A 232 -19.60 26.51 -1.15
CA ASN A 232 -19.17 27.42 -2.21
C ASN A 232 -18.71 26.71 -3.48
N SER A 233 -19.00 25.41 -3.62
CA SER A 233 -18.60 24.66 -4.78
C SER A 233 -19.65 23.62 -5.20
N ILE A 234 -19.58 23.22 -6.46
CA ILE A 234 -20.38 22.16 -7.08
C ILE A 234 -19.43 21.18 -7.75
N VAL A 235 -19.51 19.91 -7.39
CA VAL A 235 -18.81 18.86 -8.10
C VAL A 235 -19.76 18.18 -9.06
N ILE A 236 -19.32 18.03 -10.31
CA ILE A 236 -20.09 17.44 -11.42
C ILE A 236 -19.32 16.22 -11.90
N LYS A 237 -19.99 15.09 -12.00
CA LYS A 237 -19.44 13.83 -12.55
C LYS A 237 -20.40 13.27 -13.59
N ARG A 238 -19.85 12.59 -14.62
CA ARG A 238 -20.65 11.95 -15.67
C ARG A 238 -20.20 10.51 -15.88
N THR A 239 -21.17 9.60 -15.97
CA THR A 239 -20.90 8.16 -16.25
C THR A 239 -21.83 7.63 -17.33
N THR A 240 -21.48 6.48 -17.90
CA THR A 240 -22.36 5.75 -18.80
C THR A 240 -23.66 5.34 -18.12
N GLY A 241 -24.77 5.44 -18.82
CA GLY A 241 -26.09 5.01 -18.36
C GLY A 241 -27.12 5.01 -19.48
N ALA A 242 -28.10 4.16 -19.36
CA ALA A 242 -29.10 3.93 -20.41
C ALA A 242 -30.20 4.98 -20.48
N ASN A 243 -30.29 5.89 -19.58
CA ASN A 243 -31.17 7.05 -19.61
C ASN A 243 -30.62 8.07 -18.66
N ALA A 244 -30.69 9.27 -19.08
CA ALA A 244 -30.18 10.38 -18.33
C ALA A 244 -30.90 10.58 -16.99
N VAL A 245 -30.25 10.14 -15.97
CA VAL A 245 -30.67 10.36 -14.58
C VAL A 245 -29.72 11.35 -13.96
N ILE A 246 -30.24 12.38 -13.32
CA ILE A 246 -29.44 13.29 -12.49
C ILE A 246 -29.61 12.81 -11.07
N LEU A 247 -28.46 12.51 -10.45
CA LEU A 247 -28.40 11.99 -9.09
C LEU A 247 -27.64 13.00 -8.21
N ASP A 248 -28.30 13.43 -7.15
CA ASP A 248 -27.70 14.33 -6.17
C ASP A 248 -27.00 13.53 -5.07
N ASN A 249 -25.80 13.96 -4.71
CA ASN A 249 -25.02 13.41 -3.60
C ASN A 249 -24.95 11.86 -3.56
N SER A 250 -24.95 11.26 -4.73
CA SER A 250 -24.89 9.80 -4.89
C SER A 250 -23.50 9.36 -5.35
N THR A 251 -23.11 8.15 -4.98
CA THR A 251 -21.86 7.55 -5.47
C THR A 251 -22.00 7.19 -6.95
N PRO A 252 -21.13 7.70 -7.83
CA PRO A 252 -21.15 7.37 -9.24
C PRO A 252 -21.02 5.86 -9.49
N THR A 253 -21.91 5.35 -10.34
CA THR A 253 -21.85 3.97 -10.87
C THR A 253 -21.76 4.02 -12.39
N GLY A 254 -21.06 3.05 -12.98
CA GLY A 254 -20.82 3.01 -14.44
C GLY A 254 -19.44 3.54 -14.84
N THR A 255 -19.14 3.50 -16.12
CA THR A 255 -17.86 3.97 -16.66
C THR A 255 -17.86 5.50 -16.76
N PRO A 256 -16.86 6.21 -16.23
CA PRO A 256 -16.75 7.66 -16.36
C PRO A 256 -16.69 8.12 -17.82
N ILE A 257 -17.40 9.20 -18.15
CA ILE A 257 -17.43 9.81 -19.50
C ILE A 257 -16.84 11.23 -19.44
N PRO A 258 -15.88 11.58 -20.29
CA PRO A 258 -15.37 12.94 -20.40
C PRO A 258 -16.42 13.95 -20.83
N PHE A 259 -16.28 15.18 -20.35
CA PHE A 259 -17.08 16.32 -20.78
C PHE A 259 -16.29 17.62 -20.66
N THR A 260 -16.66 18.60 -21.44
CA THR A 260 -16.05 19.94 -21.37
C THR A 260 -16.89 20.86 -20.49
N ILE A 261 -16.22 21.66 -19.68
CA ILE A 261 -16.87 22.63 -18.80
C ILE A 261 -16.06 23.92 -18.71
N THR A 262 -16.76 25.03 -18.63
CA THR A 262 -16.23 26.33 -18.22
C THR A 262 -17.23 27.00 -17.31
N ALA A 263 -16.77 27.91 -16.45
CA ALA A 263 -17.65 28.71 -15.62
C ALA A 263 -17.13 30.15 -15.59
N LYS A 264 -18.05 31.09 -15.47
CA LYS A 264 -17.76 32.51 -15.39
C LYS A 264 -18.86 33.21 -14.59
N GLY A 265 -18.55 34.30 -13.93
CA GLY A 265 -19.53 35.09 -13.22
C GLY A 265 -18.91 36.19 -12.37
N GLY A 266 -19.78 37.13 -11.94
CA GLY A 266 -19.38 38.29 -11.15
C GLY A 266 -18.82 39.44 -11.98
N VAL A 267 -18.26 40.45 -11.30
CA VAL A 267 -17.80 41.70 -11.90
C VAL A 267 -16.75 41.52 -12.97
N SER A 268 -15.77 40.62 -12.73
CA SER A 268 -14.64 40.36 -13.62
C SER A 268 -14.72 39.01 -14.35
N ASN A 269 -15.87 38.34 -14.29
CA ASN A 269 -16.08 36.98 -14.80
C ASN A 269 -15.16 35.88 -14.22
N ASP A 270 -14.51 36.13 -13.10
CA ASP A 270 -13.57 35.24 -12.40
C ASP A 270 -14.06 34.85 -11.00
N SER A 271 -15.20 35.37 -10.57
CA SER A 271 -15.82 35.05 -9.27
C SER A 271 -16.42 33.64 -9.24
N LEU A 272 -16.79 33.12 -10.40
CA LEU A 272 -17.15 31.71 -10.62
C LEU A 272 -16.18 31.11 -11.64
N TYR A 273 -15.55 30.03 -11.31
CA TYR A 273 -14.63 29.32 -12.19
C TYR A 273 -14.78 27.79 -12.06
N ALA A 274 -14.35 27.08 -13.08
CA ALA A 274 -14.37 25.64 -13.11
C ALA A 274 -12.98 25.09 -13.36
N PHE A 275 -12.68 23.96 -12.75
CA PHE A 275 -11.51 23.14 -13.08
C PHE A 275 -11.90 21.67 -13.13
N GLN A 276 -11.08 20.85 -13.77
CA GLN A 276 -11.28 19.41 -13.86
C GLN A 276 -10.09 18.68 -13.23
N ASP A 277 -9.13 18.30 -14.00
CA ASP A 277 -8.02 17.46 -13.54
C ASP A 277 -6.86 18.24 -12.94
N SER A 278 -6.79 19.53 -13.24
CA SER A 278 -5.67 20.38 -12.84
C SER A 278 -6.10 21.80 -12.48
N VAL A 279 -5.26 22.43 -11.67
CA VAL A 279 -5.34 23.86 -11.31
C VAL A 279 -3.94 24.47 -11.41
N GLU A 280 -3.87 25.77 -11.67
CA GLU A 280 -2.60 26.49 -11.68
C GLU A 280 -2.22 27.04 -10.29
N ASP A 281 -3.17 27.15 -9.37
CA ASP A 281 -2.98 27.75 -8.05
C ASP A 281 -3.78 26.98 -7.00
N VAL A 282 -3.12 26.57 -5.93
CA VAL A 282 -3.71 25.86 -4.77
C VAL A 282 -4.79 26.69 -4.09
N THR A 283 -4.71 28.03 -4.13
CA THR A 283 -5.70 28.92 -3.55
C THR A 283 -7.06 28.84 -4.23
N ARG A 284 -7.13 28.28 -5.43
CA ARG A 284 -8.37 28.02 -6.18
C ARG A 284 -9.09 26.74 -5.75
N LEU A 285 -8.48 25.92 -4.90
CA LEU A 285 -9.10 24.69 -4.43
C LEU A 285 -10.15 24.99 -3.35
N PRO A 286 -11.34 24.36 -3.42
CA PRO A 286 -12.36 24.54 -2.39
C PRO A 286 -11.97 23.87 -1.07
N THR A 287 -12.53 24.36 0.04
CA THR A 287 -12.36 23.77 1.37
C THR A 287 -13.27 22.56 1.62
N GLU A 288 -14.16 22.26 0.70
CA GLU A 288 -15.11 21.14 0.76
C GLU A 288 -15.09 20.38 -0.56
N SER A 289 -15.01 19.05 -0.47
CA SER A 289 -15.04 18.14 -1.61
C SER A 289 -15.38 16.72 -1.14
N PHE A 290 -15.29 15.73 -2.03
CA PHE A 290 -15.46 14.32 -1.69
C PHE A 290 -14.12 13.66 -1.35
N GLN A 291 -14.18 12.65 -0.49
CA GLN A 291 -13.00 11.87 -0.07
C GLN A 291 -12.24 11.31 -1.27
N GLY A 292 -10.93 11.54 -1.26
CA GLY A 292 -10.04 11.03 -2.30
C GLY A 292 -10.07 11.81 -3.62
N HIS A 293 -10.72 13.00 -3.67
CA HIS A 293 -10.63 13.87 -4.84
C HIS A 293 -9.17 14.26 -5.11
N ARG A 294 -8.71 14.07 -6.34
CA ARG A 294 -7.31 14.32 -6.72
C ARG A 294 -7.24 15.36 -7.82
N VAL A 295 -6.28 16.25 -7.69
CA VAL A 295 -6.04 17.36 -8.65
C VAL A 295 -4.54 17.50 -8.85
N LYS A 296 -4.10 17.75 -10.07
CA LYS A 296 -2.73 18.10 -10.41
C LYS A 296 -2.58 19.61 -10.29
N VAL A 297 -1.60 20.10 -9.56
CA VAL A 297 -1.22 21.50 -9.53
C VAL A 297 -0.12 21.72 -10.55
N LEU A 298 -0.39 22.55 -11.53
CA LEU A 298 0.50 22.83 -12.64
C LEU A 298 1.41 24.03 -12.32
N ASN A 299 2.70 23.87 -12.55
CA ASN A 299 3.60 25.00 -12.62
C ASN A 299 3.67 25.50 -14.07
N SER A 300 3.24 26.73 -14.30
CA SER A 300 3.21 27.33 -15.65
C SER A 300 4.59 27.48 -16.32
N THR A 301 5.69 27.35 -15.53
CA THR A 301 7.06 27.58 -16.01
C THR A 301 7.88 26.32 -16.11
N VAL A 302 7.67 25.34 -15.21
CA VAL A 302 8.51 24.15 -15.07
C VAL A 302 7.62 22.94 -14.75
N ALA A 303 7.43 22.05 -15.72
CA ALA A 303 6.57 20.88 -15.56
C ALA A 303 7.09 19.86 -14.52
N GLU A 304 8.40 19.87 -14.24
CA GLU A 304 9.01 19.03 -13.20
C GLU A 304 8.59 19.43 -11.78
N ASP A 305 8.11 20.67 -11.60
CA ASP A 305 7.60 21.18 -10.32
C ASP A 305 6.08 20.91 -10.14
N ASP A 306 5.43 20.23 -11.09
CA ASP A 306 4.04 19.82 -10.95
C ASP A 306 3.91 18.79 -9.82
N PHE A 307 2.84 18.91 -9.03
CA PHE A 307 2.56 17.98 -7.95
C PHE A 307 1.08 17.63 -7.87
N HIS A 308 0.76 16.57 -7.15
CA HIS A 308 -0.60 16.07 -7.04
C HIS A 308 -1.13 16.27 -5.63
N LEU A 309 -2.38 16.71 -5.53
CA LEU A 309 -3.09 16.84 -4.26
C LEU A 309 -4.24 15.84 -4.20
N LYS A 310 -4.49 15.34 -3.00
CA LYS A 310 -5.61 14.50 -2.63
C LYS A 310 -6.40 15.18 -1.53
N PHE A 311 -7.72 15.21 -1.66
CA PHE A 311 -8.60 15.71 -0.62
C PHE A 311 -8.89 14.65 0.44
N GLU A 312 -8.67 14.99 1.70
CA GLU A 312 -9.01 14.18 2.86
C GLU A 312 -10.14 14.85 3.64
N ALA A 313 -11.34 14.28 3.54
CA ALA A 313 -12.50 14.75 4.27
C ALA A 313 -12.41 14.37 5.75
N TYR A 314 -12.84 15.25 6.65
CA TYR A 314 -12.76 14.99 8.10
C TYR A 314 -13.64 13.84 8.58
N ASP A 315 -14.68 13.50 7.83
CA ASP A 315 -15.58 12.37 8.11
C ASP A 315 -15.36 11.16 7.19
N ASN A 316 -14.31 11.18 6.37
CA ASN A 316 -13.97 10.14 5.39
C ASN A 316 -15.03 9.91 4.29
N ASP A 317 -15.96 10.81 4.07
CA ASP A 317 -16.96 10.73 3.00
C ASP A 317 -16.90 12.00 2.12
N ARG A 318 -17.44 13.10 2.57
CA ARG A 318 -17.52 14.37 1.82
C ARG A 318 -17.68 15.56 2.77
N GLY A 319 -17.52 16.77 2.25
CA GLY A 319 -17.68 18.00 3.00
C GLY A 319 -16.34 18.66 3.29
N ARG A 320 -16.20 19.19 4.50
CA ARG A 320 -14.96 19.88 4.91
C ARG A 320 -13.80 18.93 5.07
N GLY A 321 -12.63 19.37 4.65
CA GLY A 321 -11.40 18.61 4.74
C GLY A 321 -10.17 19.43 4.42
N VAL A 322 -9.09 18.72 4.10
CA VAL A 322 -7.81 19.32 3.74
C VAL A 322 -7.30 18.71 2.44
N TRP A 323 -6.57 19.50 1.67
CA TRP A 323 -5.82 19.06 0.53
C TRP A 323 -4.41 18.69 0.99
N GLU A 324 -4.02 17.44 0.79
CA GLU A 324 -2.70 16.92 1.13
C GLU A 324 -1.98 16.49 -0.15
N GLU A 325 -0.65 16.53 -0.13
CA GLU A 325 0.12 15.98 -1.23
C GLU A 325 -0.17 14.48 -1.38
N GLY A 326 -0.36 14.04 -2.61
CA GLY A 326 -0.77 12.68 -2.92
C GLY A 326 -0.13 12.13 -4.18
N ARG A 327 -0.34 10.87 -4.45
CA ARG A 327 0.07 10.26 -5.71
C ARG A 327 -0.81 10.71 -6.87
N ALA A 328 -0.27 10.65 -8.09
CA ALA A 328 -1.06 10.85 -9.31
C ALA A 328 -2.23 9.84 -9.39
N ARG A 329 -3.28 10.22 -10.13
CA ARG A 329 -4.50 9.41 -10.24
C ARG A 329 -4.26 8.06 -10.93
N ASP A 330 -3.38 8.05 -11.93
CA ASP A 330 -3.00 6.92 -12.74
C ASP A 330 -1.78 6.16 -12.22
N ALA A 331 -1.09 6.69 -11.21
CA ALA A 331 0.05 6.01 -10.61
C ALA A 331 -0.37 4.76 -9.82
N SER A 332 0.47 3.74 -9.85
CA SER A 332 0.31 2.55 -9.02
C SER A 332 0.18 2.94 -7.54
N PRO A 333 -0.78 2.36 -6.80
CA PRO A 333 -0.93 2.67 -5.37
C PRO A 333 0.24 2.21 -4.50
N GLY A 334 1.01 1.22 -4.93
CA GLY A 334 2.12 0.70 -4.15
C GLY A 334 2.49 -0.72 -4.52
N LEU A 335 3.19 -1.41 -3.63
CA LEU A 335 3.60 -2.80 -3.81
C LEU A 335 2.41 -3.75 -3.81
N ASP A 336 2.43 -4.75 -4.67
CA ASP A 336 1.46 -5.84 -4.63
C ASP A 336 1.81 -6.79 -3.47
N SER A 337 1.05 -6.70 -2.40
CA SER A 337 1.25 -7.50 -1.19
C SER A 337 1.24 -9.02 -1.42
N THR A 338 0.61 -9.48 -2.53
CA THR A 338 0.56 -10.91 -2.88
C THR A 338 1.89 -11.42 -3.42
N THR A 339 2.75 -10.54 -3.90
CA THR A 339 4.09 -10.85 -4.41
C THR A 339 5.23 -10.54 -3.44
N MET A 340 4.90 -9.88 -2.33
CA MET A 340 5.84 -9.45 -1.31
C MET A 340 5.97 -10.49 -0.17
N PRO A 341 7.00 -10.41 0.69
CA PRO A 341 7.11 -11.29 1.83
C PRO A 341 5.89 -11.29 2.73
N TYR A 342 5.56 -12.46 3.26
CA TYR A 342 4.45 -12.69 4.19
C TYR A 342 4.95 -12.77 5.63
N GLN A 343 4.03 -12.62 6.57
CA GLN A 343 4.30 -12.78 7.99
C GLN A 343 3.57 -13.99 8.58
N LEU A 344 4.29 -14.75 9.38
CA LEU A 344 3.73 -15.72 10.30
C LEU A 344 3.73 -15.07 11.69
N LEU A 345 2.56 -14.60 12.11
CA LEU A 345 2.34 -13.90 13.37
C LEU A 345 1.90 -14.90 14.44
N ARG A 346 2.57 -14.93 15.58
CA ARG A 346 2.14 -15.68 16.73
C ARG A 346 1.00 -14.94 17.44
N THR A 347 -0.18 -15.53 17.47
CA THR A 347 -1.37 -14.97 18.12
C THR A 347 -1.62 -15.56 19.52
N GLY A 348 -0.95 -16.66 19.84
CA GLY A 348 -1.03 -17.33 21.15
C GLY A 348 0.08 -18.37 21.31
N ILE A 349 0.09 -19.10 22.44
CA ILE A 349 1.14 -20.09 22.73
C ILE A 349 1.17 -21.19 21.69
N THR A 350 0.03 -21.63 21.18
CA THR A 350 -0.12 -22.70 20.18
C THR A 350 -0.93 -22.25 18.97
N SER A 351 -0.96 -20.94 18.70
CA SER A 351 -1.73 -20.38 17.58
C SER A 351 -0.93 -19.34 16.81
N PHE A 352 -1.05 -19.43 15.49
CA PHE A 352 -0.38 -18.56 14.53
C PHE A 352 -1.33 -18.13 13.44
N GLU A 353 -1.03 -17.00 12.79
CA GLU A 353 -1.69 -16.52 11.58
C GLU A 353 -0.65 -16.24 10.50
N PHE A 354 -0.79 -16.84 9.33
CA PHE A 354 0.03 -16.57 8.16
C PHE A 354 -0.73 -15.69 7.19
N LYS A 355 -0.21 -14.51 6.92
CA LYS A 355 -0.87 -13.48 6.10
C LYS A 355 0.14 -12.55 5.42
N PRO A 356 -0.26 -11.81 4.36
CA PRO A 356 0.58 -10.77 3.78
C PRO A 356 0.92 -9.70 4.81
N ILE A 357 2.07 -9.06 4.64
CA ILE A 357 2.43 -7.84 5.36
C ILE A 357 1.69 -6.67 4.69
N ASN A 358 1.15 -5.75 5.48
CA ASN A 358 0.59 -4.51 4.96
C ASN A 358 1.75 -3.56 4.61
N TRP A 359 1.92 -3.33 3.33
CA TRP A 359 2.91 -2.37 2.83
C TRP A 359 2.28 -1.01 2.70
N THR A 360 3.01 0.04 3.11
CA THR A 360 2.54 1.42 2.98
C THR A 360 2.36 1.77 1.51
N GLU A 361 1.22 2.40 1.18
CA GLU A 361 0.97 2.89 -0.17
C GLU A 361 1.94 4.02 -0.55
N ARG A 362 2.08 4.26 -1.86
CA ARG A 362 2.80 5.41 -2.39
C ARG A 362 2.14 6.69 -1.88
N LEU A 363 2.89 7.51 -1.18
CA LEU A 363 2.38 8.73 -0.56
C LEU A 363 2.20 9.86 -1.58
N THR A 364 3.18 10.03 -2.48
CA THR A 364 3.24 11.20 -3.39
C THR A 364 3.78 10.82 -4.77
N GLY A 365 3.64 11.73 -5.72
CA GLY A 365 4.26 11.66 -7.03
C GLY A 365 3.57 10.72 -8.03
N ASP A 366 4.25 10.51 -9.12
CA ASP A 366 3.87 9.63 -10.22
C ASP A 366 4.96 8.61 -10.52
N GLU A 367 4.89 7.91 -11.65
CA GLU A 367 5.89 6.91 -12.04
C GLU A 367 7.24 7.52 -12.42
N VAL A 368 7.30 8.83 -12.68
CA VAL A 368 8.53 9.55 -13.07
C VAL A 368 9.18 10.20 -11.86
N THR A 369 8.39 10.89 -11.03
CA THR A 369 8.88 11.66 -9.88
C THR A 369 9.10 10.81 -8.64
N SER A 370 8.40 9.69 -8.50
CA SER A 370 8.54 8.73 -7.41
C SER A 370 8.91 7.36 -7.99
N ILE A 371 10.22 7.16 -8.17
CA ILE A 371 10.76 5.95 -8.82
C ILE A 371 10.37 4.69 -8.04
N VAL A 372 9.98 3.67 -8.78
CA VAL A 372 9.67 2.33 -8.26
C VAL A 372 10.91 1.75 -7.56
N PRO A 373 10.77 1.09 -6.39
CA PRO A 373 11.89 0.44 -5.72
C PRO A 373 12.63 -0.55 -6.62
N ALA A 374 13.96 -0.55 -6.55
CA ALA A 374 14.82 -1.32 -7.47
C ALA A 374 14.61 -2.85 -7.41
N PHE A 375 13.96 -3.38 -6.38
CA PHE A 375 13.66 -4.81 -6.28
C PHE A 375 12.38 -5.23 -7.04
N VAL A 376 11.56 -4.28 -7.48
CA VAL A 376 10.33 -4.59 -8.24
C VAL A 376 10.70 -5.14 -9.61
N GLY A 377 10.08 -6.25 -9.99
CA GLY A 377 10.42 -7.00 -11.19
C GLY A 377 11.50 -8.08 -10.98
N TYR A 378 12.04 -8.18 -9.76
CA TYR A 378 13.03 -9.19 -9.36
C TYR A 378 12.54 -10.01 -8.17
N THR A 379 13.25 -11.09 -7.87
CA THR A 379 12.98 -11.91 -6.68
C THR A 379 13.70 -11.35 -5.45
N ILE A 380 13.14 -11.60 -4.26
CA ILE A 380 13.79 -11.24 -3.00
C ILE A 380 14.62 -12.44 -2.52
N ASN A 381 15.93 -12.25 -2.43
CA ASN A 381 16.84 -13.31 -2.00
C ASN A 381 16.84 -13.51 -0.48
N SER A 382 16.73 -12.43 0.29
CA SER A 382 16.77 -12.46 1.75
C SER A 382 16.16 -11.19 2.34
N THR A 383 15.76 -11.30 3.60
CA THR A 383 15.29 -10.17 4.40
C THR A 383 16.05 -10.10 5.72
N PHE A 384 16.19 -8.90 6.27
CA PHE A 384 16.87 -8.68 7.53
C PHE A 384 16.25 -7.49 8.29
N PHE A 385 16.59 -7.37 9.56
CA PHE A 385 16.24 -6.20 10.37
C PHE A 385 17.51 -5.54 10.91
N TYR A 386 17.56 -4.22 10.79
CA TYR A 386 18.65 -3.42 11.32
C TYR A 386 18.15 -2.05 11.75
N SER A 387 18.42 -1.64 12.99
CA SER A 387 18.05 -0.32 13.54
C SER A 387 16.57 0.02 13.33
N ASN A 388 15.67 -0.90 13.67
CA ASN A 388 14.22 -0.77 13.50
C ASN A 388 13.76 -0.54 12.05
N ARG A 389 14.54 -1.01 11.09
CA ARG A 389 14.21 -0.99 9.67
C ARG A 389 14.13 -2.40 9.13
N PHE A 390 13.19 -2.62 8.26
CA PHE A 390 13.11 -3.84 7.46
C PHE A 390 14.01 -3.70 6.24
N GLY A 391 14.84 -4.69 5.98
CA GLY A 391 15.77 -4.69 4.86
C GLY A 391 15.50 -5.83 3.90
N ILE A 392 15.64 -5.55 2.61
CA ILE A 392 15.47 -6.47 1.49
C ILE A 392 16.79 -6.56 0.73
N LEU A 393 17.21 -7.80 0.44
CA LEU A 393 18.29 -8.09 -0.48
C LEU A 393 17.69 -8.68 -1.76
N SER A 394 17.88 -7.99 -2.88
CA SER A 394 17.39 -8.41 -4.18
C SER A 394 18.45 -8.10 -5.23
N GLU A 395 18.84 -9.08 -6.02
CA GLU A 395 19.97 -8.98 -6.94
C GLU A 395 21.20 -8.39 -6.22
N ASP A 396 21.78 -7.30 -6.73
CA ASP A 396 22.92 -6.61 -6.15
C ASP A 396 22.53 -5.45 -5.21
N ASN A 397 21.23 -5.32 -4.88
CA ASN A 397 20.68 -4.20 -4.14
C ASN A 397 20.37 -4.54 -2.68
N ILE A 398 20.64 -3.57 -1.82
CA ILE A 398 20.21 -3.54 -0.41
C ILE A 398 19.22 -2.39 -0.25
N ILE A 399 17.98 -2.69 0.03
CA ILE A 399 16.92 -1.71 0.21
C ILE A 399 16.45 -1.78 1.66
N MET A 400 16.23 -0.63 2.28
CA MET A 400 15.76 -0.53 3.66
C MET A 400 14.51 0.33 3.75
N SER A 401 13.56 -0.09 4.56
CA SER A 401 12.37 0.68 4.89
C SER A 401 12.70 1.94 5.71
N ARG A 402 11.70 2.78 5.91
CA ARG A 402 11.75 3.81 6.97
C ARG A 402 11.88 3.14 8.34
N ALA A 403 12.32 3.88 9.35
CA ALA A 403 12.38 3.35 10.71
C ALA A 403 10.95 3.16 11.25
N ASN A 404 10.67 1.98 11.78
CA ASN A 404 9.36 1.54 12.31
C ASN A 404 8.21 1.49 11.27
N ASP A 405 8.52 1.50 9.97
CA ASP A 405 7.54 1.45 8.89
C ASP A 405 8.11 0.57 7.77
N PRO A 406 7.56 -0.62 7.53
CA PRO A 406 8.04 -1.54 6.51
C PRO A 406 7.66 -1.15 5.09
#